data_160331fca7b7ab1cdf7e6170e846cbf9
#
_entry.id   160331fca7b7ab1cdf7e6170e846cbf9
#
_cell.length_a   1.000
_cell.length_b   1.000
_cell.length_c   1.000
_cell.angle_alpha   90.00
_cell.angle_beta   90.00
_cell.angle_gamma   90.00
#
_symmetry.space_group_name_H-M   'P 1'
#
loop_
_entity.id
_entity.type
_entity.pdbx_description
1 polymer ?
#
loop_
_entity_poly.entity_id
_entity_poly.type
_entity_poly.pdbx_seq_one_letter_code
_entity_poly.pdbx_strand_id
1 'polypeptide(L)'
;YTGLPSLIDLVIDGAYVTQATQKFDGTVSLVAGRNALLRVFVRADRANTVTPNVRARIYEGATLLQTLVLTGPAGGVPQNITEGTMSSSWNAAIAGANVRPSMRILVDVDPTNTVNEGDEANNSWPLNGTPQTLTVNNVPDFNVRFVPITVGALTGNVSAGNMNSFLATTRLMWPVGTINADVRAPFTSSADTITSNDSNGRWLTVLSEMNTLRSTDGAPANMHYYGVLKVGYNSGIAGYGYVPGRAAIGWD
;
A
#
# COMPACT_ATOMS: atom_id res chain seq x y z
N TYR A 1 -13.66 -17.55 -52.09
CA TYR A 1 -14.08 -17.76 -50.67
C TYR A 1 -13.73 -16.51 -49.91
N THR A 2 -14.66 -15.58 -49.75
CA THR A 2 -14.57 -14.55 -48.73
C THR A 2 -14.92 -15.23 -47.41
N GLY A 3 -13.89 -15.64 -46.64
CA GLY A 3 -14.10 -16.14 -45.27
C GLY A 3 -14.89 -15.11 -44.49
N LEU A 4 -15.85 -15.54 -43.69
CA LEU A 4 -16.51 -14.67 -42.69
C LEU A 4 -15.40 -13.98 -41.86
N PRO A 5 -15.52 -12.68 -41.56
CA PRO A 5 -14.56 -12.05 -40.68
C PRO A 5 -14.49 -12.87 -39.37
N SER A 6 -13.30 -13.31 -38.98
CA SER A 6 -13.14 -14.02 -37.73
C SER A 6 -13.61 -13.12 -36.61
N LEU A 7 -14.34 -13.68 -35.65
CA LEU A 7 -14.79 -12.96 -34.47
C LEU A 7 -13.60 -12.46 -33.67
N ILE A 8 -13.79 -11.41 -32.89
CA ILE A 8 -12.80 -10.95 -31.89
C ILE A 8 -12.62 -12.05 -30.83
N ASP A 9 -11.47 -12.08 -30.19
CA ASP A 9 -11.19 -12.95 -29.06
C ASP A 9 -10.62 -12.11 -27.91
N LEU A 10 -11.25 -12.20 -26.75
CA LEU A 10 -10.84 -11.51 -25.53
C LEU A 10 -10.23 -12.52 -24.56
N VAL A 11 -9.16 -12.13 -23.88
CA VAL A 11 -8.52 -12.99 -22.90
C VAL A 11 -8.04 -12.16 -21.70
N ILE A 12 -8.13 -12.72 -20.50
CA ILE A 12 -7.50 -12.15 -19.31
C ILE A 12 -6.07 -12.70 -19.23
N ASP A 13 -5.09 -11.92 -19.68
CA ASP A 13 -3.68 -12.29 -19.63
C ASP A 13 -3.13 -12.35 -18.18
N GLY A 14 -3.75 -11.62 -17.27
CA GLY A 14 -3.36 -11.66 -15.85
C GLY A 14 -4.21 -10.74 -14.98
N ALA A 15 -4.18 -11.04 -13.69
CA ALA A 15 -4.75 -10.17 -12.67
C ALA A 15 -3.94 -10.26 -11.39
N TYR A 16 -3.83 -9.17 -10.68
CA TYR A 16 -3.20 -9.16 -9.37
C TYR A 16 -3.83 -8.15 -8.41
N VAL A 17 -3.63 -8.39 -7.14
CA VAL A 17 -3.99 -7.46 -6.07
C VAL A 17 -2.70 -6.85 -5.50
N THR A 18 -2.67 -5.53 -5.34
CA THR A 18 -1.52 -4.80 -4.83
C THR A 18 -1.91 -3.86 -3.70
N GLN A 19 -0.96 -3.56 -2.80
CA GLN A 19 -1.14 -2.61 -1.70
C GLN A 19 -0.07 -1.49 -1.70
N ALA A 20 1.06 -1.72 -2.36
CA ALA A 20 2.12 -0.74 -2.60
C ALA A 20 2.89 -1.11 -3.86
N THR A 21 3.49 -2.30 -3.86
CA THR A 21 4.22 -2.86 -5.00
C THR A 21 3.70 -4.26 -5.31
N GLN A 22 3.79 -4.68 -6.56
CA GLN A 22 3.44 -6.04 -6.99
C GLN A 22 4.28 -6.40 -8.21
N LYS A 23 4.41 -7.70 -8.45
CA LYS A 23 4.87 -8.26 -9.71
C LYS A 23 3.67 -8.69 -10.54
N PHE A 24 3.84 -8.78 -11.86
CA PHE A 24 2.75 -9.20 -12.75
C PHE A 24 2.19 -10.59 -12.40
N ASP A 25 3.03 -11.47 -11.88
CA ASP A 25 2.64 -12.80 -11.41
C ASP A 25 1.90 -12.83 -10.06
N GLY A 26 1.73 -11.67 -9.41
CA GLY A 26 0.99 -11.54 -8.16
C GLY A 26 1.68 -12.15 -6.94
N THR A 27 2.99 -12.39 -6.98
CA THR A 27 3.70 -13.16 -5.93
C THR A 27 4.08 -12.35 -4.68
N VAL A 28 3.94 -11.02 -4.69
CA VAL A 28 4.17 -10.22 -3.48
C VAL A 28 3.00 -10.39 -2.51
N SER A 29 3.30 -10.85 -1.31
CA SER A 29 2.29 -11.10 -0.27
C SER A 29 1.54 -9.82 0.14
N LEU A 30 0.26 -9.96 0.41
CA LEU A 30 -0.60 -8.90 0.92
C LEU A 30 -0.59 -8.87 2.46
N VAL A 31 -0.99 -7.75 3.01
CA VAL A 31 -1.18 -7.54 4.45
C VAL A 31 -2.68 -7.53 4.77
N ALA A 32 -3.09 -8.36 5.71
CA ALA A 32 -4.48 -8.43 6.16
C ALA A 32 -4.94 -7.08 6.74
N GLY A 33 -6.20 -6.72 6.47
CA GLY A 33 -6.81 -5.49 6.96
C GLY A 33 -6.41 -4.21 6.22
N ARG A 34 -5.44 -4.26 5.29
CA ARG A 34 -5.00 -3.11 4.51
C ARG A 34 -5.76 -3.01 3.19
N ASN A 35 -6.23 -1.81 2.83
CA ASN A 35 -6.85 -1.56 1.53
C ASN A 35 -5.91 -1.98 0.39
N ALA A 36 -6.50 -2.46 -0.69
CA ALA A 36 -5.78 -2.96 -1.85
C ALA A 36 -6.42 -2.47 -3.15
N LEU A 37 -5.67 -2.59 -4.23
CA LEU A 37 -6.11 -2.35 -5.60
C LEU A 37 -6.03 -3.65 -6.38
N LEU A 38 -7.14 -4.06 -6.97
CA LEU A 38 -7.18 -5.09 -8.01
C LEU A 38 -6.85 -4.46 -9.34
N ARG A 39 -5.96 -5.08 -10.10
CA ARG A 39 -5.72 -4.77 -11.50
C ARG A 39 -5.95 -6.01 -12.35
N VAL A 40 -6.67 -5.84 -13.47
CA VAL A 40 -6.99 -6.90 -14.43
C VAL A 40 -6.55 -6.45 -15.81
N PHE A 41 -5.84 -7.30 -16.51
CA PHE A 41 -5.30 -7.04 -17.84
C PHE A 41 -6.02 -7.90 -18.87
N VAL A 42 -6.95 -7.29 -19.58
CA VAL A 42 -7.65 -7.92 -20.70
C VAL A 42 -6.98 -7.51 -22.00
N ARG A 43 -6.81 -8.45 -22.90
CA ARG A 43 -6.25 -8.26 -24.23
C ARG A 43 -7.24 -8.78 -25.28
N ALA A 44 -7.28 -8.09 -26.42
CA ALA A 44 -7.94 -8.54 -27.62
C ALA A 44 -6.94 -9.00 -28.68
N ASP A 45 -7.32 -9.97 -29.50
CA ASP A 45 -6.49 -10.47 -30.59
C ASP A 45 -6.34 -9.47 -31.75
N ARG A 46 -7.20 -8.44 -31.82
CA ARG A 46 -7.24 -7.44 -32.89
C ARG A 46 -7.70 -6.06 -32.43
N ALA A 47 -7.52 -5.06 -33.30
CA ALA A 47 -8.07 -3.72 -33.12
C ALA A 47 -9.61 -3.77 -33.05
N ASN A 48 -10.17 -3.07 -32.09
CA ASN A 48 -11.60 -3.12 -31.78
C ASN A 48 -12.07 -1.84 -31.05
N THR A 49 -13.37 -1.74 -30.83
CA THR A 49 -14.02 -0.67 -30.07
C THR A 49 -14.95 -1.22 -28.99
N VAL A 50 -14.84 -2.52 -28.68
CA VAL A 50 -15.68 -3.15 -27.65
C VAL A 50 -15.24 -2.72 -26.25
N THR A 51 -16.22 -2.60 -25.36
CA THR A 51 -15.99 -2.18 -23.96
C THR A 51 -16.67 -3.19 -23.01
N PRO A 52 -16.11 -4.41 -22.90
CA PRO A 52 -16.69 -5.44 -22.07
C PRO A 52 -16.64 -5.07 -20.60
N ASN A 53 -17.63 -5.52 -19.85
CA ASN A 53 -17.54 -5.52 -18.38
C ASN A 53 -16.53 -6.58 -17.95
N VAL A 54 -15.82 -6.28 -16.86
CA VAL A 54 -15.02 -7.27 -16.12
C VAL A 54 -15.62 -7.43 -14.75
N ARG A 55 -15.91 -8.67 -14.37
CA ARG A 55 -16.44 -9.02 -13.05
C ARG A 55 -15.34 -9.70 -12.23
N ALA A 56 -15.10 -9.19 -11.02
CA ALA A 56 -14.25 -9.87 -10.05
C ALA A 56 -15.06 -10.34 -8.86
N ARG A 57 -14.78 -11.55 -8.42
CA ARG A 57 -15.40 -12.19 -7.25
C ARG A 57 -14.33 -12.46 -6.21
N ILE A 58 -14.52 -11.93 -5.01
CA ILE A 58 -13.61 -12.05 -3.88
C ILE A 58 -14.22 -13.00 -2.87
N TYR A 59 -13.44 -13.99 -2.45
CA TYR A 59 -13.86 -15.03 -1.53
C TYR A 59 -12.95 -15.08 -0.30
N GLU A 60 -13.51 -15.57 0.81
CA GLU A 60 -12.77 -16.11 1.96
C GLU A 60 -13.00 -17.63 2.00
N GLY A 61 -11.99 -18.40 1.68
CA GLY A 61 -12.18 -19.84 1.45
C GLY A 61 -13.19 -20.10 0.33
N ALA A 62 -14.33 -20.72 0.67
CA ALA A 62 -15.43 -20.97 -0.26
C ALA A 62 -16.54 -19.89 -0.24
N THR A 63 -16.50 -18.96 0.71
CA THR A 63 -17.55 -17.96 0.90
C THR A 63 -17.31 -16.75 0.01
N LEU A 64 -18.27 -16.39 -0.83
CA LEU A 64 -18.25 -15.15 -1.61
C LEU A 64 -18.45 -13.95 -0.68
N LEU A 65 -17.45 -13.05 -0.61
CA LEU A 65 -17.51 -11.83 0.19
C LEU A 65 -18.00 -10.64 -0.62
N GLN A 66 -17.54 -10.52 -1.87
CA GLN A 66 -17.81 -9.34 -2.69
C GLN A 66 -17.77 -9.70 -4.17
N THR A 67 -18.66 -9.05 -4.94
CA THR A 67 -18.59 -8.99 -6.40
C THR A 67 -18.35 -7.55 -6.82
N LEU A 68 -17.38 -7.34 -7.70
CA LEU A 68 -17.02 -6.05 -8.28
C LEU A 68 -17.27 -6.10 -9.78
N VAL A 69 -17.81 -5.04 -10.35
CA VAL A 69 -17.86 -4.82 -11.79
C VAL A 69 -16.87 -3.70 -12.09
N LEU A 70 -15.90 -3.99 -12.95
CA LEU A 70 -14.82 -3.07 -13.28
C LEU A 70 -15.09 -2.46 -14.64
N THR A 71 -14.90 -1.15 -14.74
CA THR A 71 -14.95 -0.43 -16.02
C THR A 71 -13.55 -0.39 -16.63
N GLY A 72 -13.48 -0.70 -17.89
CA GLY A 72 -12.22 -0.76 -18.62
C GLY A 72 -11.79 0.56 -19.26
N PRO A 73 -10.69 0.49 -20.00
CA PRO A 73 -10.19 1.60 -20.80
C PRO A 73 -11.24 2.11 -21.79
N ALA A 74 -11.24 3.42 -22.04
CA ALA A 74 -12.01 4.00 -23.12
C ALA A 74 -11.33 3.68 -24.47
N GLY A 75 -12.13 3.42 -25.53
CA GLY A 75 -11.63 3.24 -26.89
C GLY A 75 -11.34 1.80 -27.31
N GLY A 76 -11.82 0.83 -26.55
CA GLY A 76 -11.70 -0.60 -26.87
C GLY A 76 -10.69 -1.35 -26.00
N VAL A 77 -10.65 -2.67 -26.16
CA VAL A 77 -9.74 -3.56 -25.44
C VAL A 77 -8.35 -3.49 -26.08
N PRO A 78 -7.27 -3.27 -25.30
CA PRO A 78 -5.91 -3.23 -25.83
C PRO A 78 -5.48 -4.55 -26.47
N GLN A 79 -4.63 -4.46 -27.50
CA GLN A 79 -3.99 -5.64 -28.12
C GLN A 79 -2.71 -6.05 -27.38
N ASN A 80 -2.15 -5.17 -26.54
CA ASN A 80 -0.94 -5.42 -25.77
C ASN A 80 -1.10 -4.90 -24.35
N ILE A 81 -0.53 -5.62 -23.40
CA ILE A 81 -0.49 -5.18 -22.00
C ILE A 81 0.50 -4.04 -21.85
N THR A 82 0.08 -2.99 -21.13
CA THR A 82 0.93 -1.88 -20.71
C THR A 82 0.79 -1.72 -19.20
N GLU A 83 1.51 -2.56 -18.43
CA GLU A 83 1.39 -2.61 -16.96
C GLU A 83 1.69 -1.25 -16.30
N GLY A 84 2.65 -0.49 -16.81
CA GLY A 84 3.03 0.83 -16.31
C GLY A 84 1.94 1.90 -16.44
N THR A 85 0.88 1.64 -17.22
CA THR A 85 -0.22 2.59 -17.46
C THR A 85 -1.49 2.12 -16.75
N MET A 86 -1.92 2.85 -15.71
CA MET A 86 -3.11 2.51 -14.94
C MET A 86 -4.39 2.49 -15.80
N SER A 87 -4.52 3.43 -16.72
CA SER A 87 -5.70 3.57 -17.60
C SER A 87 -5.79 2.51 -18.69
N SER A 88 -4.80 1.63 -18.86
CA SER A 88 -4.84 0.52 -19.83
C SER A 88 -5.27 -0.82 -19.19
N SER A 89 -5.70 -0.80 -17.94
CA SER A 89 -6.18 -1.96 -17.22
C SER A 89 -7.52 -1.69 -16.55
N TRP A 90 -8.26 -2.73 -16.18
CA TRP A 90 -9.46 -2.66 -15.37
C TRP A 90 -9.05 -2.65 -13.91
N ASN A 91 -9.55 -1.68 -13.14
CA ASN A 91 -9.08 -1.45 -11.78
C ASN A 91 -10.25 -1.33 -10.82
N ALA A 92 -10.10 -1.89 -9.61
CA ALA A 92 -11.07 -1.73 -8.53
C ALA A 92 -10.38 -1.69 -7.17
N ALA A 93 -10.87 -0.82 -6.29
CA ALA A 93 -10.46 -0.81 -4.90
C ALA A 93 -11.07 -1.98 -4.12
N ILE A 94 -10.27 -2.61 -3.27
CA ILE A 94 -10.70 -3.64 -2.33
C ILE A 94 -10.54 -3.06 -0.92
N ALA A 95 -11.64 -3.00 -0.17
CA ALA A 95 -11.58 -2.57 1.23
C ALA A 95 -10.75 -3.56 2.07
N GLY A 96 -9.94 -3.04 2.98
CA GLY A 96 -9.08 -3.86 3.85
C GLY A 96 -9.84 -4.94 4.61
N ALA A 97 -11.10 -4.69 4.98
CA ALA A 97 -11.96 -5.68 5.60
C ALA A 97 -12.15 -6.96 4.78
N ASN A 98 -11.95 -6.91 3.46
CA ASN A 98 -12.01 -8.07 2.55
C ASN A 98 -10.64 -8.65 2.20
N VAL A 99 -9.54 -8.00 2.65
CA VAL A 99 -8.18 -8.53 2.50
C VAL A 99 -7.83 -9.34 3.75
N ARG A 100 -8.01 -10.68 3.66
CA ARG A 100 -7.91 -11.59 4.80
C ARG A 100 -7.06 -12.82 4.44
N PRO A 101 -6.47 -13.51 5.42
CA PRO A 101 -5.96 -14.85 5.19
C PRO A 101 -7.03 -15.73 4.53
N SER A 102 -6.63 -16.61 3.64
CA SER A 102 -7.53 -17.42 2.80
C SER A 102 -8.32 -16.65 1.73
N MET A 103 -7.95 -15.39 1.44
CA MET A 103 -8.53 -14.62 0.33
C MET A 103 -8.27 -15.32 -0.99
N ARG A 104 -9.33 -15.44 -1.79
CA ARG A 104 -9.26 -16.00 -3.15
C ARG A 104 -9.97 -15.06 -4.12
N ILE A 105 -9.54 -15.07 -5.37
CA ILE A 105 -10.07 -14.20 -6.42
C ILE A 105 -10.35 -15.00 -7.70
N LEU A 106 -11.45 -14.67 -8.36
CA LEU A 106 -11.81 -15.14 -9.68
C LEU A 106 -12.31 -13.95 -10.49
N VAL A 107 -11.83 -13.81 -11.71
CA VAL A 107 -12.18 -12.70 -12.60
C VAL A 107 -12.73 -13.26 -13.91
N ASP A 108 -13.74 -12.61 -14.46
CA ASP A 108 -14.33 -12.93 -15.76
C ASP A 108 -14.40 -11.66 -16.63
N VAL A 109 -13.99 -11.74 -17.88
CA VAL A 109 -14.30 -10.72 -18.89
C VAL A 109 -15.60 -11.11 -19.58
N ASP A 110 -16.38 -10.11 -19.95
CA ASP A 110 -17.71 -10.25 -20.57
C ASP A 110 -18.62 -11.33 -19.94
N PRO A 111 -18.85 -11.28 -18.62
CA PRO A 111 -19.58 -12.35 -17.91
C PRO A 111 -21.05 -12.51 -18.33
N THR A 112 -21.54 -11.68 -19.21
CA THR A 112 -22.92 -11.70 -19.74
C THR A 112 -22.95 -12.02 -21.23
N ASN A 113 -21.81 -12.32 -21.83
CA ASN A 113 -21.65 -12.70 -23.24
C ASN A 113 -22.34 -11.70 -24.19
N THR A 114 -21.95 -10.42 -24.06
CA THR A 114 -22.47 -9.31 -24.88
C THR A 114 -21.57 -9.00 -26.08
N VAL A 115 -20.33 -9.43 -26.04
CA VAL A 115 -19.37 -9.41 -27.13
C VAL A 115 -19.37 -10.79 -27.77
N ASN A 116 -19.63 -10.87 -29.07
CA ASN A 116 -19.59 -12.16 -29.77
C ASN A 116 -18.13 -12.52 -30.10
N GLU A 117 -17.60 -13.51 -29.44
CA GLU A 117 -16.19 -13.89 -29.45
C GLU A 117 -15.91 -15.22 -30.20
N GLY A 118 -14.66 -15.39 -30.58
CA GLY A 118 -14.22 -16.62 -31.25
C GLY A 118 -14.05 -17.78 -30.29
N ASP A 119 -13.67 -17.50 -29.03
CA ASP A 119 -13.54 -18.47 -27.94
C ASP A 119 -14.06 -17.89 -26.62
N GLU A 120 -15.21 -18.37 -26.17
CA GLU A 120 -15.84 -17.97 -24.90
C GLU A 120 -15.26 -18.74 -23.70
N ALA A 121 -14.43 -19.77 -23.91
CA ALA A 121 -13.92 -20.62 -22.84
C ALA A 121 -12.68 -20.02 -22.15
N ASN A 122 -12.07 -18.99 -22.73
CA ASN A 122 -10.86 -18.34 -22.21
C ASN A 122 -11.12 -17.05 -21.42
N ASN A 123 -12.38 -16.71 -21.15
CA ASN A 123 -12.84 -15.48 -20.52
C ASN A 123 -12.69 -15.43 -19.00
N SER A 124 -12.02 -16.40 -18.37
CA SER A 124 -11.82 -16.46 -16.92
C SER A 124 -10.35 -16.38 -16.54
N TRP A 125 -10.07 -15.77 -15.40
CA TRP A 125 -8.77 -15.83 -14.75
C TRP A 125 -8.95 -16.20 -13.26
N PRO A 126 -8.33 -17.28 -12.80
CA PRO A 126 -7.61 -18.30 -13.60
C PRO A 126 -8.50 -18.98 -14.65
N LEU A 127 -7.87 -19.42 -15.74
CA LEU A 127 -8.56 -19.99 -16.90
C LEU A 127 -9.45 -21.22 -16.57
N ASN A 128 -9.10 -21.96 -15.52
CA ASN A 128 -9.88 -23.12 -15.08
C ASN A 128 -11.17 -22.74 -14.31
N GLY A 129 -11.48 -21.44 -14.16
CA GLY A 129 -12.64 -20.97 -13.42
C GLY A 129 -12.61 -21.23 -11.91
N THR A 130 -11.47 -21.66 -11.37
CA THR A 130 -11.30 -21.92 -9.94
C THR A 130 -10.66 -20.70 -9.26
N PRO A 131 -11.29 -20.11 -8.22
CA PRO A 131 -10.71 -18.94 -7.55
C PRO A 131 -9.28 -19.18 -7.06
N GLN A 132 -8.35 -18.31 -7.46
CA GLN A 132 -6.94 -18.39 -7.05
C GLN A 132 -6.78 -17.88 -5.62
N THR A 133 -6.05 -18.63 -4.81
CA THR A 133 -5.67 -18.23 -3.46
C THR A 133 -4.53 -17.19 -3.50
N LEU A 134 -4.69 -16.10 -2.76
CA LEU A 134 -3.67 -15.08 -2.59
C LEU A 134 -2.95 -15.25 -1.24
N THR A 135 -1.67 -14.93 -1.21
CA THR A 135 -0.91 -14.94 0.05
C THR A 135 -1.21 -13.65 0.81
N VAL A 136 -1.93 -13.78 1.92
CA VAL A 136 -2.27 -12.65 2.80
C VAL A 136 -1.74 -12.95 4.20
N ASN A 137 -0.89 -12.10 4.72
CA ASN A 137 -0.23 -12.27 6.00
C ASN A 137 -0.84 -11.35 7.07
N ASN A 138 -1.06 -11.89 8.27
CA ASN A 138 -1.26 -11.08 9.46
C ASN A 138 0.09 -10.51 9.88
N VAL A 139 0.16 -9.21 10.07
CA VAL A 139 1.35 -8.51 10.58
C VAL A 139 0.99 -7.76 11.86
N PRO A 140 1.94 -7.61 12.79
CA PRO A 140 1.72 -6.80 13.99
C PRO A 140 1.39 -5.36 13.64
N ASP A 141 0.58 -4.72 14.48
CA ASP A 141 0.31 -3.28 14.39
C ASP A 141 1.61 -2.48 14.58
N PHE A 142 1.76 -1.40 13.83
CA PHE A 142 2.80 -0.43 14.05
C PHE A 142 2.33 0.60 15.07
N ASN A 143 2.89 0.53 16.28
CA ASN A 143 2.56 1.45 17.36
C ASN A 143 3.65 2.51 17.47
N VAL A 144 3.29 3.80 17.35
CA VAL A 144 4.25 4.91 17.41
C VAL A 144 3.73 6.06 18.27
N ARG A 145 4.60 6.56 19.13
CA ARG A 145 4.37 7.76 19.94
C ARG A 145 5.29 8.86 19.46
N PHE A 146 4.69 9.94 18.98
CA PHE A 146 5.40 11.15 18.62
C PHE A 146 5.69 11.99 19.86
N VAL A 147 6.86 12.58 19.93
CA VAL A 147 7.29 13.44 21.03
C VAL A 147 7.79 14.76 20.46
N PRO A 148 7.08 15.90 20.69
CA PRO A 148 7.65 17.22 20.42
C PRO A 148 8.87 17.43 21.30
N ILE A 149 10.06 17.67 20.69
CA ILE A 149 11.30 17.86 21.45
C ILE A 149 11.66 19.34 21.44
N THR A 150 11.91 19.89 22.62
CA THR A 150 12.45 21.23 22.81
C THR A 150 13.95 21.16 22.98
N VAL A 151 14.69 21.87 22.09
CA VAL A 151 16.13 22.07 22.18
C VAL A 151 16.40 23.58 22.17
N GLY A 152 16.93 24.10 23.26
CA GLY A 152 17.06 25.54 23.47
C GLY A 152 15.69 26.25 23.35
N ALA A 153 15.54 27.16 22.41
CA ALA A 153 14.29 27.90 22.16
C ALA A 153 13.40 27.26 21.08
N LEU A 154 13.82 26.15 20.47
CA LEU A 154 13.13 25.53 19.33
C LEU A 154 12.39 24.28 19.78
N THR A 155 11.12 24.14 19.42
CA THR A 155 10.30 22.97 19.70
C THR A 155 9.76 22.39 18.40
N GLY A 156 9.89 21.06 18.23
CA GLY A 156 9.38 20.36 17.08
C GLY A 156 7.86 20.43 17.00
N ASN A 157 7.34 20.64 15.79
CA ASN A 157 5.93 20.87 15.54
C ASN A 157 5.20 19.57 15.22
N VAL A 158 4.92 18.76 16.23
CA VAL A 158 4.03 17.62 16.12
C VAL A 158 2.91 17.69 17.15
N SER A 159 1.70 17.38 16.74
CA SER A 159 0.48 17.44 17.55
C SER A 159 -0.51 16.38 17.07
N ALA A 160 -1.56 16.12 17.82
CA ALA A 160 -2.65 15.24 17.39
C ALA A 160 -3.29 15.72 16.04
N GLY A 161 -3.25 17.02 15.77
CA GLY A 161 -3.81 17.60 14.54
C GLY A 161 -2.96 17.35 13.29
N ASN A 162 -1.64 17.20 13.42
CA ASN A 162 -0.75 17.06 12.25
C ASN A 162 0.06 15.74 12.22
N MET A 163 0.00 14.87 13.23
CA MET A 163 0.77 13.61 13.26
C MET A 163 0.53 12.71 12.05
N ASN A 164 -0.66 12.80 11.44
CA ASN A 164 -0.99 12.01 10.27
C ASN A 164 -0.15 12.36 9.03
N SER A 165 0.34 13.59 8.92
CA SER A 165 1.23 13.99 7.83
C SER A 165 2.59 13.27 7.91
N PHE A 166 3.12 13.05 9.11
CA PHE A 166 4.34 12.27 9.34
C PHE A 166 4.18 10.80 8.98
N LEU A 167 2.96 10.26 9.01
CA LEU A 167 2.65 8.87 8.70
C LEU A 167 2.24 8.64 7.25
N ALA A 168 2.09 9.67 6.44
CA ALA A 168 1.58 9.55 5.08
C ALA A 168 2.40 8.57 4.23
N THR A 169 3.72 8.72 4.20
CA THR A 169 4.62 7.83 3.46
C THR A 169 4.65 6.42 4.06
N THR A 170 4.65 6.30 5.38
CA THR A 170 4.61 5.01 6.07
C THR A 170 3.37 4.20 5.68
N ARG A 171 2.20 4.85 5.63
CA ARG A 171 0.93 4.21 5.21
C ARG A 171 0.95 3.74 3.77
N LEU A 172 1.65 4.46 2.90
CA LEU A 172 1.76 4.07 1.49
C LEU A 172 2.73 2.91 1.27
N MET A 173 3.89 2.95 1.94
CA MET A 173 5.02 2.09 1.61
C MET A 173 5.19 0.88 2.53
N TRP A 174 4.89 1.00 3.82
CA TRP A 174 5.19 -0.06 4.77
C TRP A 174 4.12 -1.15 4.76
N PRO A 175 4.52 -2.42 4.88
CA PRO A 175 3.61 -3.56 4.88
C PRO A 175 2.96 -3.75 6.24
N VAL A 176 2.16 -2.77 6.68
CA VAL A 176 1.42 -2.79 7.94
C VAL A 176 -0.07 -2.57 7.68
N GLY A 177 -0.92 -3.29 8.42
CA GLY A 177 -2.38 -3.14 8.34
C GLY A 177 -2.88 -1.96 9.16
N THR A 178 -2.43 -1.87 10.41
CA THR A 178 -2.85 -0.85 11.38
C THR A 178 -1.66 -0.03 11.85
N ILE A 179 -1.84 1.28 11.93
CA ILE A 179 -0.90 2.20 12.58
C ILE A 179 -1.63 2.88 13.73
N ASN A 180 -1.21 2.57 14.96
CA ASN A 180 -1.68 3.22 16.17
C ASN A 180 -0.68 4.31 16.54
N ALA A 181 -1.12 5.57 16.48
CA ALA A 181 -0.26 6.71 16.74
C ALA A 181 -0.86 7.64 17.78
N ASP A 182 -0.03 8.15 18.65
CA ASP A 182 -0.37 9.21 19.59
C ASP A 182 0.75 10.26 19.71
N VAL A 183 0.48 11.35 20.43
CA VAL A 183 1.45 12.42 20.67
C VAL A 183 1.57 12.64 22.18
N ARG A 184 2.78 12.52 22.69
CA ARG A 184 3.14 12.80 24.08
C ARG A 184 3.24 14.32 24.34
N ALA A 185 3.14 14.71 25.60
CA ALA A 185 3.55 16.05 26.02
C ALA A 185 5.02 16.35 25.63
N PRO A 186 5.37 17.60 25.33
CA PRO A 186 6.73 17.98 24.93
C PRO A 186 7.79 17.50 25.94
N PHE A 187 8.96 17.14 25.42
CA PHE A 187 10.15 16.78 26.18
C PHE A 187 11.24 17.82 25.94
N THR A 188 11.83 18.34 27.01
CA THR A 188 12.96 19.25 26.92
C THR A 188 14.25 18.46 27.00
N SER A 189 15.04 18.51 25.95
CA SER A 189 16.36 17.86 25.87
C SER A 189 17.40 18.66 26.67
N SER A 190 18.42 17.98 27.14
CA SER A 190 19.63 18.60 27.72
C SER A 190 20.54 19.19 26.63
N ALA A 191 20.30 18.87 25.35
CA ALA A 191 21.02 19.48 24.24
C ALA A 191 20.68 20.97 24.13
N ASP A 192 21.69 21.79 23.86
CA ASP A 192 21.57 23.25 23.73
C ASP A 192 21.36 23.72 22.29
N THR A 193 22.01 23.07 21.33
CA THR A 193 21.96 23.42 19.90
C THR A 193 22.22 22.20 19.05
N ILE A 194 21.43 22.04 17.99
CA ILE A 194 21.61 20.97 16.99
C ILE A 194 22.34 21.53 15.78
N THR A 195 23.46 20.90 15.39
CA THR A 195 24.25 21.29 14.21
C THR A 195 23.95 20.36 13.02
N SER A 196 24.06 20.92 11.80
CA SER A 196 23.68 20.25 10.56
C SER A 196 24.53 19.00 10.22
N ASN A 197 25.73 18.91 10.80
CA ASN A 197 26.68 17.80 10.60
C ASN A 197 26.96 17.01 11.89
N ASP A 198 26.22 17.28 12.96
CA ASP A 198 26.41 16.71 14.30
C ASP A 198 27.84 16.88 14.87
N SER A 199 28.54 17.94 14.50
CA SER A 199 29.92 18.20 14.97
C SER A 199 30.01 18.33 16.48
N ASN A 200 28.91 18.59 17.17
CA ASN A 200 28.83 18.70 18.63
C ASN A 200 28.19 17.46 19.31
N GLY A 201 27.80 16.41 18.56
CA GLY A 201 27.21 15.17 19.09
C GLY A 201 25.81 15.32 19.67
N ARG A 202 25.11 16.41 19.42
CA ARG A 202 23.81 16.69 20.05
C ARG A 202 22.66 15.88 19.47
N TRP A 203 22.74 15.47 18.20
CA TRP A 203 21.80 14.51 17.64
C TRP A 203 21.80 13.20 18.41
N LEU A 204 22.97 12.66 18.71
CA LEU A 204 23.11 11.42 19.47
C LEU A 204 22.66 11.60 20.94
N THR A 205 22.91 12.78 21.53
CA THR A 205 22.39 13.11 22.86
C THR A 205 20.87 13.00 22.88
N VAL A 206 20.17 13.69 21.96
CA VAL A 206 18.70 13.68 21.89
C VAL A 206 18.16 12.28 21.60
N LEU A 207 18.81 11.51 20.71
CA LEU A 207 18.41 10.13 20.44
C LEU A 207 18.52 9.24 21.68
N SER A 208 19.59 9.38 22.47
CA SER A 208 19.79 8.65 23.71
C SER A 208 18.73 9.01 24.74
N GLU A 209 18.44 10.30 24.89
CA GLU A 209 17.37 10.79 25.78
C GLU A 209 16.00 10.26 25.37
N MET A 210 15.70 10.20 24.07
CA MET A 210 14.46 9.63 23.56
C MET A 210 14.31 8.16 23.92
N ASN A 211 15.40 7.38 23.82
CA ASN A 211 15.39 5.98 24.22
C ASN A 211 15.20 5.82 25.75
N THR A 212 15.81 6.68 26.53
CA THR A 212 15.63 6.74 27.97
C THR A 212 14.21 7.12 28.36
N LEU A 213 13.65 8.16 27.71
CA LEU A 213 12.27 8.62 27.91
C LEU A 213 11.26 7.50 27.63
N ARG A 214 11.46 6.72 26.56
CA ARG A 214 10.64 5.56 26.26
C ARG A 214 10.62 4.56 27.43
N SER A 215 11.77 4.32 28.04
CA SER A 215 11.89 3.41 29.18
C SER A 215 11.27 3.99 30.45
N THR A 216 11.48 5.28 30.70
CA THR A 216 10.94 6.00 31.89
C THR A 216 9.41 6.08 31.83
N ASP A 217 8.83 6.24 30.64
CA ASP A 217 7.39 6.23 30.43
C ASP A 217 6.78 4.82 30.60
N GLY A 218 7.58 3.78 30.80
CA GLY A 218 7.11 2.39 30.89
C GLY A 218 6.46 1.90 29.59
N ALA A 219 6.95 2.37 28.45
CA ALA A 219 6.32 2.08 27.15
C ALA A 219 6.31 0.57 26.84
N PRO A 220 5.20 0.05 26.29
CA PRO A 220 5.12 -1.34 25.85
C PRO A 220 6.26 -1.73 24.91
N ALA A 221 6.63 -3.02 24.92
CA ALA A 221 7.77 -3.50 24.13
C ALA A 221 7.63 -3.21 22.61
N ASN A 222 6.41 -3.17 22.08
CA ASN A 222 6.11 -2.90 20.67
C ASN A 222 5.85 -1.41 20.33
N MET A 223 5.98 -0.50 21.31
CA MET A 223 5.81 0.95 21.08
C MET A 223 7.11 1.57 20.57
N HIS A 224 7.06 2.26 19.46
CA HIS A 224 8.15 3.07 18.93
C HIS A 224 7.99 4.52 19.39
N TYR A 225 9.10 5.19 19.68
CA TYR A 225 9.15 6.62 20.01
C TYR A 225 9.82 7.37 18.87
N TYR A 226 9.14 8.39 18.38
CA TYR A 226 9.69 9.27 17.34
C TYR A 226 9.70 10.71 17.83
N GLY A 227 10.89 11.20 18.16
CA GLY A 227 11.09 12.58 18.54
C GLY A 227 11.10 13.51 17.35
N VAL A 228 10.27 14.53 17.38
CA VAL A 228 10.21 15.56 16.34
C VAL A 228 10.92 16.80 16.84
N LEU A 229 11.92 17.25 16.08
CA LEU A 229 12.78 18.39 16.38
C LEU A 229 12.49 19.55 15.44
N LYS A 230 12.71 20.76 15.90
CA LYS A 230 12.91 21.93 15.06
C LYS A 230 14.38 22.31 15.06
N VAL A 231 14.95 22.47 13.88
CA VAL A 231 16.37 22.82 13.69
C VAL A 231 16.54 24.20 13.09
N GLY A 232 17.69 24.82 13.32
CA GLY A 232 17.99 26.15 12.81
C GLY A 232 18.64 26.17 11.42
N TYR A 233 18.62 25.03 10.70
CA TYR A 233 19.21 24.87 9.36
C TYR A 233 18.22 24.17 8.41
N ASN A 234 18.49 24.23 7.11
CA ASN A 234 17.64 23.66 6.06
C ASN A 234 18.34 22.62 5.18
N SER A 235 19.55 22.23 5.53
CA SER A 235 20.33 21.20 4.85
C SER A 235 21.29 20.53 5.83
N GLY A 236 21.48 19.21 5.67
CA GLY A 236 22.32 18.42 6.54
C GLY A 236 21.57 17.21 7.12
N ILE A 237 21.90 16.81 8.34
CA ILE A 237 21.29 15.66 9.00
C ILE A 237 19.81 15.95 9.27
N ALA A 238 18.94 15.05 8.81
CA ALA A 238 17.50 15.14 8.95
C ALA A 238 16.95 14.26 10.08
N GLY A 239 17.72 13.32 10.57
CA GLY A 239 17.31 12.44 11.67
C GLY A 239 18.31 11.33 11.97
N TYR A 240 18.12 10.69 13.12
CA TYR A 240 18.83 9.51 13.59
C TYR A 240 17.88 8.49 14.17
N GLY A 241 18.27 7.22 14.11
CA GLY A 241 17.53 6.12 14.74
C GLY A 241 18.43 4.95 15.08
N TYR A 242 18.04 4.19 16.08
CA TYR A 242 18.71 2.93 16.39
C TYR A 242 18.28 1.81 15.44
N VAL A 243 19.22 1.03 14.92
CA VAL A 243 19.00 -0.15 14.11
C VAL A 243 19.80 -1.33 14.64
N PRO A 244 19.14 -2.36 15.19
CA PRO A 244 17.72 -2.43 15.54
C PRO A 244 17.36 -1.51 16.70
N GLY A 245 16.16 -0.95 16.70
CA GLY A 245 15.74 -0.08 17.80
C GLY A 245 14.28 0.36 17.70
N ARG A 246 13.83 1.05 18.75
CA ARG A 246 12.48 1.58 18.88
C ARG A 246 12.44 3.07 19.21
N ALA A 247 13.57 3.73 19.08
CA ALA A 247 13.67 5.16 19.22
C ALA A 247 14.34 5.75 17.98
N ALA A 248 13.74 6.81 17.47
CA ALA A 248 14.26 7.61 16.37
C ALA A 248 13.88 9.07 16.59
N ILE A 249 14.61 9.97 15.94
CA ILE A 249 14.38 11.41 15.96
C ILE A 249 14.52 11.98 14.55
N GLY A 250 13.80 13.04 14.26
CA GLY A 250 13.90 13.76 13.00
C GLY A 250 13.36 15.17 13.13
N TRP A 251 13.64 16.01 12.14
CA TRP A 251 13.09 17.38 12.12
C TRP A 251 11.69 17.43 11.50
N ASP A 252 10.95 18.54 11.78
CA ASP A 252 9.62 18.87 11.24
C ASP A 252 9.68 19.59 9.87
#